data_630302f7c96bf6b0442f6f5d73c44a32
#
_entry.id   630302f7c96bf6b0442f6f5d73c44a32
#
_cell.length_a   1.000
_cell.length_b   1.000
_cell.length_c   1.000
_cell.angle_alpha   90.00
_cell.angle_beta   90.00
_cell.angle_gamma   90.00
#
_symmetry.space_group_name_H-M   'P 1'
#
loop_
_entity.id
_entity.type
_entity.pdbx_description
1 polymer ?
#
loop_
_entity_poly.entity_id
_entity_poly.type
_entity_poly.pdbx_seq_one_letter_code
_entity_poly.pdbx_strand_id
1 'polypeptide(L)'
;MNSELKKTIKLEKSWLKELGPEFELSYMQELKLFLQREKKRGKKILPEGEDMFKALNLTPLDKVKVVILGQDPYHGAGQAHGLCF
;
A
#
# COMPACT_ATOMS: atom_id res chain seq x y z
N MET A 1 3.94 -2.33 17.84
CA MET A 1 2.73 -2.58 17.08
C MET A 1 2.20 -3.94 17.40
N ASN A 2 0.96 -4.03 17.34
CA ASN A 2 0.30 -5.26 17.65
C ASN A 2 0.19 -6.15 16.40
N SER A 3 -0.01 -7.43 16.62
CA SER A 3 -0.16 -8.40 15.54
C SER A 3 -1.45 -8.21 14.73
N GLU A 4 -2.42 -7.50 15.30
CA GLU A 4 -3.69 -7.25 14.60
C GLU A 4 -3.49 -6.39 13.35
N LEU A 5 -2.64 -5.38 13.42
CA LEU A 5 -2.35 -4.55 12.27
C LEU A 5 -1.72 -5.38 11.16
N LYS A 6 -0.79 -6.28 11.51
CA LYS A 6 -0.19 -7.18 10.53
C LYS A 6 -1.21 -8.11 9.89
N LYS A 7 -2.18 -8.58 10.67
CA LYS A 7 -3.22 -9.47 10.17
C LYS A 7 -4.16 -8.78 9.18
N THR A 8 -4.34 -7.46 9.32
CA THR A 8 -5.23 -6.72 8.43
C THR A 8 -4.54 -6.23 7.17
N ILE A 9 -3.22 -6.31 7.10
CA ILE A 9 -2.45 -5.89 5.93
C ILE A 9 -2.45 -7.02 4.92
N LYS A 10 -3.04 -6.76 3.75
CA LYS A 10 -3.11 -7.75 2.67
C LYS A 10 -1.90 -7.59 1.77
N LEU A 11 -0.76 -8.02 2.27
CA LEU A 11 0.51 -7.96 1.57
C LEU A 11 1.08 -9.38 1.48
N GLU A 12 1.63 -9.71 0.30
CA GLU A 12 2.22 -11.01 0.06
C GLU A 12 3.31 -11.29 1.11
N LYS A 13 3.39 -12.52 1.56
CA LYS A 13 4.15 -12.88 2.77
C LYS A 13 5.64 -12.57 2.72
N SER A 14 6.28 -12.71 1.54
CA SER A 14 7.72 -12.43 1.43
C SER A 14 8.00 -10.94 1.63
N TRP A 15 7.11 -10.09 1.12
CA TRP A 15 7.18 -8.64 1.34
C TRP A 15 6.82 -8.29 2.79
N LEU A 16 5.78 -8.93 3.32
CA LEU A 16 5.33 -8.64 4.68
C LEU A 16 6.41 -8.98 5.71
N LYS A 17 7.16 -10.05 5.48
CA LYS A 17 8.24 -10.44 6.36
C LYS A 17 9.29 -9.33 6.48
N GLU A 18 9.63 -8.71 5.36
CA GLU A 18 10.66 -7.66 5.33
C GLU A 18 10.10 -6.29 5.69
N LEU A 19 8.89 -5.97 5.23
CA LEU A 19 8.29 -4.66 5.41
C LEU A 19 7.40 -4.54 6.63
N GLY A 20 7.06 -5.66 7.27
CA GLY A 20 6.18 -5.64 8.43
C GLY A 20 6.60 -4.63 9.50
N PRO A 21 7.88 -4.61 9.91
CA PRO A 21 8.32 -3.64 10.90
C PRO A 21 8.14 -2.19 10.48
N GLU A 22 8.15 -1.91 9.18
CA GLU A 22 7.95 -0.56 8.65
C GLU A 22 6.57 -0.02 9.00
N PHE A 23 5.56 -0.90 9.01
CA PHE A 23 4.20 -0.51 9.34
C PHE A 23 4.02 -0.12 10.80
N GLU A 24 5.02 -0.42 11.64
CA GLU A 24 5.00 -0.06 13.06
C GLU A 24 5.60 1.31 13.33
N LEU A 25 6.29 1.89 12.36
CA LEU A 25 6.94 3.18 12.53
C LEU A 25 5.93 4.31 12.58
N SER A 26 6.29 5.38 13.28
CA SER A 26 5.38 6.49 13.52
C SER A 26 4.85 7.13 12.22
N TYR A 27 5.71 7.25 11.21
CA TYR A 27 5.25 7.87 9.96
C TYR A 27 4.17 7.05 9.27
N MET A 28 4.22 5.72 9.38
CA MET A 28 3.20 4.86 8.80
C MET A 28 1.88 4.96 9.57
N GLN A 29 1.97 5.08 10.88
CA GLN A 29 0.78 5.26 11.70
C GLN A 29 0.14 6.64 11.44
N GLU A 30 0.96 7.66 11.28
CA GLU A 30 0.47 8.99 10.92
C GLU A 30 -0.21 8.99 9.55
N LEU A 31 0.39 8.27 8.58
CA LEU A 31 -0.21 8.14 7.26
C LEU A 31 -1.56 7.44 7.33
N LYS A 32 -1.66 6.38 8.11
CA LYS A 32 -2.91 5.65 8.29
C LYS A 32 -4.00 6.57 8.86
N LEU A 33 -3.65 7.34 9.88
CA LEU A 33 -4.60 8.29 10.49
C LEU A 33 -5.01 9.36 9.49
N PHE A 34 -4.07 9.84 8.70
CA PHE A 34 -4.36 10.83 7.66
C PHE A 34 -5.38 10.28 6.65
N LEU A 35 -5.15 9.05 6.16
CA LEU A 35 -6.05 8.45 5.21
C LEU A 35 -7.44 8.21 5.79
N GLN A 36 -7.52 7.81 7.05
CA GLN A 36 -8.80 7.62 7.72
C GLN A 36 -9.56 8.94 7.83
N ARG A 37 -8.87 10.02 8.17
CA ARG A 37 -9.49 11.35 8.27
C ARG A 37 -10.01 11.81 6.90
N GLU A 38 -9.22 11.58 5.86
CA GLU A 38 -9.63 12.00 4.50
C GLU A 38 -10.86 11.22 4.04
N LYS A 39 -10.96 9.94 4.38
CA LYS A 39 -12.15 9.16 4.07
C LYS A 39 -13.38 9.69 4.80
N LYS A 40 -13.22 10.06 6.06
CA LYS A 40 -14.33 10.64 6.84
C LYS A 40 -14.80 11.97 6.28
N ARG A 41 -13.89 12.70 5.63
CA ARG A 41 -14.23 13.99 5.01
C ARG A 41 -14.86 13.82 3.64
N GLY A 42 -15.13 12.58 3.23
CA GLY A 42 -15.75 12.29 1.94
C GLY A 42 -14.80 12.25 0.77
N LYS A 43 -13.51 12.28 1.01
CA LYS A 43 -12.53 12.19 -0.07
C LYS A 43 -12.42 10.76 -0.57
N LYS A 44 -12.33 10.62 -1.88
CA LYS A 44 -12.11 9.32 -2.49
C LYS A 44 -10.61 9.08 -2.62
N ILE A 45 -10.13 7.99 -2.02
CA ILE A 45 -8.72 7.64 -2.03
C ILE A 45 -8.52 6.52 -3.04
N LEU A 46 -7.59 6.71 -3.95
CA LEU A 46 -7.27 5.74 -4.99
C LEU A 46 -5.79 5.36 -4.89
N PRO A 47 -5.42 4.12 -5.26
CA PRO A 47 -6.32 3.03 -5.68
C PRO A 47 -7.16 2.50 -4.51
N GLU A 48 -8.13 1.65 -4.86
CA GLU A 48 -8.92 0.96 -3.84
C GLU A 48 -7.99 0.16 -2.92
N GLY A 49 -8.43 -0.05 -1.68
CA GLY A 49 -7.59 -0.71 -0.68
C GLY A 49 -7.00 -2.04 -1.13
N GLU A 50 -7.76 -2.81 -1.91
CA GLU A 50 -7.30 -4.10 -2.45
C GLU A 50 -6.14 -3.94 -3.41
N ASP A 51 -6.05 -2.81 -4.09
CA ASP A 51 -5.04 -2.56 -5.11
C ASP A 51 -3.83 -1.79 -4.60
N MET A 52 -3.85 -1.39 -3.33
CA MET A 52 -2.80 -0.54 -2.77
C MET A 52 -1.42 -1.19 -2.86
N PHE A 53 -1.34 -2.50 -2.65
CA PHE A 53 -0.08 -3.25 -2.72
C PHE A 53 -0.05 -4.23 -3.89
N LYS A 54 -0.85 -3.96 -4.92
CA LYS A 54 -0.97 -4.89 -6.04
C LYS A 54 0.37 -5.20 -6.71
N ALA A 55 1.21 -4.19 -6.90
CA ALA A 55 2.52 -4.40 -7.51
C ALA A 55 3.36 -5.39 -6.72
N LEU A 56 3.36 -5.28 -5.40
CA LEU A 56 4.11 -6.18 -4.55
C LEU A 56 3.48 -7.58 -4.48
N ASN A 57 2.15 -7.63 -4.44
CA ASN A 57 1.45 -8.90 -4.37
C ASN A 57 1.60 -9.75 -5.62
N LEU A 58 1.75 -9.11 -6.78
CA LEU A 58 1.90 -9.82 -8.04
C LEU A 58 3.31 -10.37 -8.23
N THR A 59 4.30 -9.81 -7.54
CA THR A 59 5.69 -10.23 -7.70
C THR A 59 6.32 -10.43 -6.32
N PRO A 60 6.37 -11.67 -5.81
CA PRO A 60 7.03 -11.94 -4.54
C PRO A 60 8.45 -11.41 -4.52
N LEU A 61 8.93 -11.06 -3.33
CA LEU A 61 10.23 -10.39 -3.19
C LEU A 61 11.38 -11.16 -3.83
N ASP A 62 11.38 -12.47 -3.69
CA ASP A 62 12.44 -13.32 -4.26
C ASP A 62 12.41 -13.41 -5.78
N LYS A 63 11.35 -12.94 -6.41
CA LYS A 63 11.21 -12.93 -7.86
C LYS A 63 11.52 -11.56 -8.47
N VAL A 64 11.72 -10.55 -7.65
CA VAL A 64 12.01 -9.21 -8.13
C VAL A 64 13.42 -9.16 -8.72
N LYS A 65 13.52 -8.65 -9.94
CA LYS A 65 14.81 -8.43 -10.61
C LYS A 65 15.08 -6.97 -10.88
N VAL A 66 14.01 -6.20 -11.10
CA VAL A 66 14.10 -4.78 -11.39
C VAL A 66 12.97 -4.07 -10.66
N VAL A 67 13.27 -2.93 -10.08
CA VAL A 67 12.26 -2.06 -9.47
C VAL A 67 12.21 -0.78 -10.28
N ILE A 68 11.01 -0.42 -10.74
CA ILE A 68 10.78 0.84 -11.43
C ILE A 68 9.96 1.72 -10.49
N LEU A 69 10.55 2.83 -10.09
CA LEU A 69 9.89 3.79 -9.23
C LEU A 69 9.49 4.99 -10.07
N GLY A 70 8.19 5.13 -10.26
CA GLY A 70 7.66 6.23 -11.06
C GLY A 70 6.89 7.22 -10.21
N GLN A 71 6.57 8.35 -10.82
CA GLN A 71 5.66 9.30 -10.22
C GLN A 71 4.24 8.87 -10.55
N ASP A 72 3.29 9.27 -9.71
CA ASP A 72 1.87 8.95 -9.86
C ASP A 72 1.39 9.24 -11.30
N PRO A 73 1.07 8.21 -12.08
CA PRO A 73 0.79 8.39 -13.51
C PRO A 73 -0.67 8.68 -13.84
N TYR A 74 -1.58 8.59 -12.87
CA TYR A 74 -3.01 8.67 -13.13
C TYR A 74 -3.64 9.88 -12.46
N HIS A 75 -4.51 10.57 -13.21
CA HIS A 75 -5.20 11.77 -12.73
C HIS A 75 -6.71 11.61 -12.64
N GLY A 76 -7.27 10.69 -13.45
CA GLY A 76 -8.72 10.53 -13.54
C GLY A 76 -9.29 9.64 -12.47
N ALA A 77 -10.56 9.86 -12.15
CA ALA A 77 -11.25 9.00 -11.20
C ALA A 77 -11.27 7.56 -11.72
N GLY A 78 -10.94 6.61 -10.84
CA GLY A 78 -10.96 5.19 -11.17
C GLY A 78 -9.83 4.69 -12.04
N GLN A 79 -8.84 5.53 -12.36
CA GLN A 79 -7.70 5.10 -13.17
C GLN A 79 -6.62 4.40 -12.36
N ALA A 80 -6.34 4.89 -11.15
CA ALA A 80 -5.32 4.27 -10.30
C ALA A 80 -5.76 2.87 -9.89
N HIS A 81 -4.89 1.89 -10.13
CA HIS A 81 -5.23 0.48 -9.90
C HIS A 81 -4.08 -0.32 -9.28
N GLY A 82 -3.08 0.36 -8.72
CA GLY A 82 -1.99 -0.28 -7.99
C GLY A 82 -0.74 -0.57 -8.81
N LEU A 83 -0.78 -0.35 -10.12
CA LEU A 83 0.37 -0.56 -11.01
C LEU A 83 0.68 0.73 -11.75
N CYS A 84 1.99 0.97 -12.01
CA CYS A 84 2.41 2.16 -12.76
C CYS A 84 2.05 2.08 -14.23
N PHE A 85 1.94 0.87 -14.77
CA PHE A 85 1.73 0.65 -16.20
C PHE A 85 0.61 -0.34 -16.42
#